data_5c0daa69fb13f0bee9e2b595e66fa3d5
#
_entry.id   5c0daa69fb13f0bee9e2b595e66fa3d5
#
_cell.length_a   1.000
_cell.length_b   1.000
_cell.length_c   1.000
_cell.angle_alpha   90.00
_cell.angle_beta   90.00
_cell.angle_gamma   90.00
#
_symmetry.space_group_name_H-M   'P 1'
#
loop_
_entity.id
_entity.type
_entity.pdbx_description
1 polymer ?
#
loop_
_entity_poly.entity_id
_entity_poly.type
_entity_poly.pdbx_seq_one_letter_code
_entity_poly.pdbx_strand_id
1 'polypeptide(L)'
;MRPLQLVLLTRRYWPQVGGAEMVMARLAAQFQQAGVEVCVLTAQWESHWPTDLVHRGAQVTRIANPRARGWGTYRYMRGIARWLRTHRDQFDLVYVSMLKHDAYAALGALRSLSRPVVLRAEGSGETGDCAWHLQARFGPRIRQRCQTAQAVVAPSDDIAAELQAAEFNPQQIHRIDNGVPVPDLDQLPNCAESRRALADGNRDLQVKPNAPVVLYTGRLHEAKGLFDLVRAWPQVLKRWPQARLWMVGEGPAGQALWDLAKELHLQGALFLPGAYDEVIDLLIAADLFVLPSYHEGMSISLLEAMASGTPVVASDISANRKLVQHREHGLLFRPGSVEGLAAAMIRQIEHAAQARDWAAQARRRVETSFSLEQMVREHLSLFEQLCPPTTTGARDRG
;
A
#
# COMPACT_ATOMS: atom_id res chain seq x y z
N MET A 1 21.92 -4.57 25.05
CA MET A 1 22.14 -4.87 23.60
C MET A 1 21.97 -3.57 22.84
N ARG A 2 22.73 -3.33 21.80
CA ARG A 2 22.45 -2.17 20.91
C ARG A 2 21.19 -2.45 20.09
N PRO A 3 20.43 -1.42 19.73
CA PRO A 3 19.28 -1.59 18.83
C PRO A 3 19.72 -2.13 17.46
N LEU A 4 18.81 -2.87 16.81
CA LEU A 4 18.98 -3.29 15.43
C LEU A 4 19.00 -2.03 14.54
N GLN A 5 19.96 -1.94 13.64
CA GLN A 5 20.10 -0.82 12.71
C GLN A 5 19.66 -1.27 11.30
N LEU A 6 18.56 -0.71 10.83
CA LEU A 6 17.89 -1.09 9.59
C LEU A 6 18.01 0.01 8.54
N VAL A 7 18.45 -0.34 7.34
CA VAL A 7 18.25 0.50 6.15
C VAL A 7 17.01 0.02 5.40
N LEU A 8 15.98 0.87 5.33
CA LEU A 8 14.79 0.65 4.52
C LEU A 8 14.98 1.37 3.17
N LEU A 9 15.17 0.60 2.11
CA LEU A 9 15.43 1.11 0.77
C LEU A 9 14.15 1.04 -0.07
N THR A 10 13.65 2.20 -0.50
CA THR A 10 12.49 2.32 -1.38
C THR A 10 12.67 3.46 -2.37
N ARG A 11 12.28 3.25 -3.63
CA ARG A 11 12.48 4.28 -4.67
C ARG A 11 11.59 5.50 -4.49
N ARG A 12 10.39 5.32 -3.94
CA ARG A 12 9.43 6.38 -3.63
C ARG A 12 9.13 6.39 -2.15
N TYR A 13 9.07 7.56 -1.60
CA TYR A 13 8.76 7.82 -0.20
C TYR A 13 8.13 9.20 -0.06
N TRP A 14 7.61 9.52 1.12
CA TRP A 14 7.02 10.82 1.39
C TRP A 14 7.85 11.99 0.77
N PRO A 15 7.20 12.99 0.14
CA PRO A 15 5.75 13.29 0.08
C PRO A 15 4.98 12.56 -1.04
N GLN A 16 5.55 11.58 -1.73
CA GLN A 16 4.82 10.78 -2.71
C GLN A 16 3.93 9.78 -1.98
N VAL A 17 2.64 9.75 -2.35
CA VAL A 17 1.62 8.90 -1.73
C VAL A 17 1.23 7.77 -2.67
N GLY A 18 1.16 6.56 -2.12
CA GLY A 18 0.72 5.34 -2.80
C GLY A 18 0.71 4.18 -1.81
N GLY A 19 0.09 3.06 -2.17
CA GLY A 19 -0.05 1.92 -1.24
C GLY A 19 1.28 1.38 -0.73
N ALA A 20 2.25 1.15 -1.61
CA ALA A 20 3.58 0.67 -1.22
C ALA A 20 4.37 1.71 -0.42
N GLU A 21 4.30 2.98 -0.82
CA GLU A 21 4.93 4.10 -0.15
C GLU A 21 4.40 4.26 1.28
N MET A 22 3.08 4.13 1.45
CA MET A 22 2.43 4.21 2.76
C MET A 22 2.81 3.04 3.66
N VAL A 23 2.85 1.82 3.12
CA VAL A 23 3.32 0.64 3.87
C VAL A 23 4.75 0.84 4.36
N MET A 24 5.66 1.32 3.49
CA MET A 24 7.05 1.58 3.88
C MET A 24 7.16 2.66 4.95
N ALA A 25 6.36 3.74 4.86
CA ALA A 25 6.37 4.80 5.86
C ALA A 25 5.83 4.32 7.22
N ARG A 26 4.77 3.51 7.21
CA ARG A 26 4.20 2.91 8.42
C ARG A 26 5.16 1.91 9.06
N LEU A 27 5.78 1.03 8.26
CA LEU A 27 6.79 0.08 8.75
C LEU A 27 7.98 0.81 9.36
N ALA A 28 8.51 1.85 8.69
CA ALA A 28 9.62 2.63 9.23
C ALA A 28 9.29 3.23 10.60
N ALA A 29 8.10 3.85 10.73
CA ALA A 29 7.64 4.44 11.97
C ALA A 29 7.45 3.39 13.09
N GLN A 30 6.84 2.25 12.77
CA GLN A 30 6.58 1.19 13.75
C GLN A 30 7.86 0.45 14.17
N PHE A 31 8.79 0.20 13.26
CA PHE A 31 10.09 -0.35 13.63
C PHE A 31 10.85 0.60 14.55
N GLN A 32 10.80 1.92 14.31
CA GLN A 32 11.39 2.92 15.18
C GLN A 32 10.77 2.90 16.58
N GLN A 33 9.43 2.80 16.66
CA GLN A 33 8.71 2.67 17.95
C GLN A 33 9.04 1.36 18.68
N ALA A 34 9.32 0.29 17.93
CA ALA A 34 9.75 -1.00 18.48
C ALA A 34 11.24 -1.04 18.88
N GLY A 35 11.96 0.08 18.80
CA GLY A 35 13.36 0.19 19.22
C GLY A 35 14.37 -0.19 18.15
N VAL A 36 13.96 -0.31 16.86
CA VAL A 36 14.87 -0.47 15.73
C VAL A 36 15.29 0.92 15.23
N GLU A 37 16.57 1.16 15.03
CA GLU A 37 17.05 2.39 14.41
C GLU A 37 16.88 2.30 12.89
N VAL A 38 15.99 3.11 12.31
CA VAL A 38 15.63 3.05 10.90
C VAL A 38 16.20 4.24 10.12
N CYS A 39 16.96 3.94 9.08
CA CYS A 39 17.35 4.90 8.05
C CYS A 39 16.61 4.56 6.75
N VAL A 40 15.76 5.46 6.27
CA VAL A 40 15.09 5.32 4.97
C VAL A 40 15.96 5.89 3.88
N LEU A 41 16.36 5.05 2.93
CA LEU A 41 17.11 5.46 1.74
C LEU A 41 16.16 5.50 0.54
N THR A 42 16.01 6.67 -0.10
CA THR A 42 15.04 6.86 -1.18
C THR A 42 15.58 7.72 -2.32
N ALA A 43 14.84 7.82 -3.43
CA ALA A 43 15.25 8.65 -4.56
C ALA A 43 14.83 10.11 -4.38
N GLN A 44 15.71 11.03 -4.75
CA GLN A 44 15.39 12.46 -4.87
C GLN A 44 14.68 12.71 -6.20
N TRP A 45 13.36 12.89 -6.16
CA TRP A 45 12.54 13.12 -7.35
C TRP A 45 12.50 14.57 -7.76
N GLU A 46 12.51 15.48 -6.80
CA GLU A 46 12.53 16.92 -7.03
C GLU A 46 13.77 17.54 -6.40
N SER A 47 14.45 18.40 -7.16
CA SER A 47 15.73 18.99 -6.75
C SER A 47 15.62 19.93 -5.54
N HIS A 48 14.43 20.51 -5.32
CA HIS A 48 14.17 21.39 -4.19
C HIS A 48 13.85 20.64 -2.87
N TRP A 49 13.64 19.33 -2.91
CA TRP A 49 13.44 18.58 -1.69
C TRP A 49 14.74 18.44 -0.90
N PRO A 50 14.71 18.51 0.44
CA PRO A 50 15.91 18.29 1.26
C PRO A 50 16.48 16.89 1.03
N THR A 51 17.81 16.76 1.03
CA THR A 51 18.48 15.46 0.92
C THR A 51 18.30 14.62 2.15
N ASP A 52 18.29 15.26 3.31
CA ASP A 52 18.17 14.62 4.62
C ASP A 52 17.07 15.29 5.44
N LEU A 53 16.23 14.48 6.08
CA LEU A 53 15.14 14.93 6.95
C LEU A 53 14.74 13.81 7.92
N VAL A 54 13.89 14.16 8.88
CA VAL A 54 13.21 13.17 9.73
C VAL A 54 11.74 13.11 9.34
N HIS A 55 11.20 11.92 9.11
CA HIS A 55 9.79 11.70 8.84
C HIS A 55 9.26 10.57 9.73
N ARG A 56 8.22 10.87 10.53
CA ARG A 56 7.61 9.92 11.48
C ARG A 56 8.65 9.23 12.41
N GLY A 57 9.68 9.98 12.83
CA GLY A 57 10.74 9.51 13.68
C GLY A 57 11.91 8.80 12.98
N ALA A 58 11.76 8.39 11.73
CA ALA A 58 12.82 7.75 10.97
C ALA A 58 13.67 8.79 10.21
N GLN A 59 15.01 8.57 10.20
CA GLN A 59 15.92 9.37 9.37
C GLN A 59 15.71 9.02 7.90
N VAL A 60 15.57 10.01 7.04
CA VAL A 60 15.39 9.84 5.58
C VAL A 60 16.55 10.49 4.85
N THR A 61 17.24 9.72 4.01
CA THR A 61 18.30 10.21 3.11
C THR A 61 17.90 10.00 1.66
N ARG A 62 17.93 11.07 0.85
CA ARG A 62 17.57 11.03 -0.57
C ARG A 62 18.80 10.93 -1.45
N ILE A 63 18.85 9.92 -2.30
CA ILE A 63 19.88 9.70 -3.30
C ILE A 63 19.50 10.40 -4.60
N ALA A 64 20.44 11.15 -5.18
CA ALA A 64 20.25 11.85 -6.44
C ALA A 64 19.72 10.90 -7.54
N ASN A 65 18.59 11.27 -8.16
CA ASN A 65 17.90 10.51 -9.21
C ASN A 65 17.72 11.41 -10.46
N PRO A 66 18.78 11.66 -11.24
CA PRO A 66 18.72 12.57 -12.38
C PRO A 66 17.73 12.07 -13.44
N ARG A 67 16.96 12.99 -14.02
CA ARG A 67 15.95 12.70 -15.08
C ARG A 67 16.57 12.38 -16.47
N ALA A 68 17.86 12.06 -16.55
CA ALA A 68 18.55 11.71 -17.79
C ALA A 68 18.15 10.30 -18.25
N ARG A 69 17.56 10.17 -19.46
CA ARG A 69 17.07 8.90 -20.02
C ARG A 69 18.20 7.84 -20.05
N GLY A 70 17.98 6.69 -19.39
CA GLY A 70 18.95 5.59 -19.25
C GLY A 70 20.05 5.84 -18.22
N TRP A 71 20.71 6.99 -18.20
CA TRP A 71 21.78 7.33 -17.29
C TRP A 71 21.29 7.66 -15.87
N GLY A 72 20.08 8.18 -15.75
CA GLY A 72 19.50 8.54 -14.44
C GLY A 72 19.38 7.34 -13.50
N THR A 73 18.78 6.25 -13.97
CA THR A 73 18.65 5.01 -13.19
C THR A 73 20.02 4.41 -12.84
N TYR A 74 20.98 4.43 -13.76
CA TYR A 74 22.34 3.94 -13.49
C TYR A 74 23.05 4.79 -12.43
N ARG A 75 22.99 6.11 -12.51
CA ARG A 75 23.58 7.01 -11.51
C ARG A 75 22.94 6.83 -10.14
N TYR A 76 21.60 6.69 -10.10
CA TYR A 76 20.87 6.40 -8.88
C TYR A 76 21.31 5.07 -8.24
N MET A 77 21.38 3.99 -9.02
CA MET A 77 21.87 2.68 -8.54
C MET A 77 23.31 2.75 -8.03
N ARG A 78 24.19 3.51 -8.70
CA ARG A 78 25.56 3.76 -8.21
C ARG A 78 25.55 4.56 -6.90
N GLY A 79 24.65 5.52 -6.78
CA GLY A 79 24.46 6.29 -5.55
C GLY A 79 24.08 5.39 -4.37
N ILE A 80 23.09 4.52 -4.55
CA ILE A 80 22.70 3.50 -3.55
C ILE A 80 23.91 2.64 -3.17
N ALA A 81 24.58 2.05 -4.17
CA ALA A 81 25.69 1.14 -3.93
C ALA A 81 26.87 1.83 -3.22
N ARG A 82 27.14 3.10 -3.55
CA ARG A 82 28.16 3.90 -2.87
C ARG A 82 27.77 4.16 -1.42
N TRP A 83 26.55 4.62 -1.19
CA TRP A 83 26.05 4.93 0.15
C TRP A 83 26.11 3.71 1.06
N LEU A 84 25.60 2.56 0.63
CA LEU A 84 25.61 1.31 1.39
C LEU A 84 27.03 0.85 1.74
N ARG A 85 28.01 0.97 0.81
CA ARG A 85 29.40 0.61 1.09
C ARG A 85 30.08 1.57 2.05
N THR A 86 29.80 2.87 1.93
CA THR A 86 30.39 3.89 2.80
C THR A 86 29.86 3.79 4.23
N HIS A 87 28.57 3.43 4.42
CA HIS A 87 27.92 3.34 5.72
C HIS A 87 27.77 1.90 6.24
N ARG A 88 28.51 0.94 5.65
CA ARG A 88 28.37 -0.51 5.94
C ARG A 88 28.44 -0.90 7.41
N ASP A 89 29.13 -0.11 8.24
CA ASP A 89 29.30 -0.36 9.67
C ASP A 89 28.20 0.30 10.52
N GLN A 90 27.25 1.00 9.88
CA GLN A 90 26.15 1.73 10.51
C GLN A 90 24.79 1.02 10.37
N PHE A 91 24.75 -0.18 9.79
CA PHE A 91 23.52 -0.96 9.71
C PHE A 91 23.80 -2.46 9.78
N ASP A 92 22.79 -3.20 10.23
CA ASP A 92 22.85 -4.65 10.36
C ASP A 92 22.15 -5.36 9.19
N LEU A 93 21.10 -4.76 8.63
CA LEU A 93 20.22 -5.34 7.62
C LEU A 93 19.72 -4.27 6.65
N VAL A 94 19.51 -4.67 5.40
CA VAL A 94 18.85 -3.83 4.38
C VAL A 94 17.51 -4.46 3.97
N TYR A 95 16.42 -3.72 4.11
CA TYR A 95 15.08 -4.10 3.68
C TYR A 95 14.67 -3.30 2.44
N VAL A 96 14.38 -3.97 1.33
CA VAL A 96 14.18 -3.32 0.03
C VAL A 96 12.76 -3.55 -0.46
N SER A 97 12.04 -2.46 -0.73
CA SER A 97 10.74 -2.50 -1.39
C SER A 97 10.90 -2.65 -2.91
N MET A 98 10.19 -3.61 -3.49
CA MET A 98 10.22 -4.03 -4.89
C MET A 98 11.49 -4.78 -5.32
N LEU A 99 11.30 -5.77 -6.17
CA LEU A 99 12.37 -6.63 -6.72
C LEU A 99 12.94 -6.03 -8.02
N LYS A 100 13.28 -4.73 -8.01
CA LYS A 100 13.68 -3.99 -9.23
C LYS A 100 15.11 -3.45 -9.11
N HIS A 101 15.36 -2.30 -9.66
CA HIS A 101 16.71 -1.70 -9.73
C HIS A 101 17.35 -1.46 -8.35
N ASP A 102 16.55 -1.11 -7.35
CA ASP A 102 17.00 -0.83 -6.00
C ASP A 102 17.53 -2.12 -5.33
N ALA A 103 16.79 -3.22 -5.47
CA ALA A 103 17.21 -4.54 -5.03
C ALA A 103 18.50 -5.00 -5.73
N TYR A 104 18.57 -4.78 -7.06
CA TYR A 104 19.77 -5.09 -7.83
C TYR A 104 21.01 -4.31 -7.33
N ALA A 105 20.83 -3.04 -7.00
CA ALA A 105 21.92 -2.19 -6.50
C ALA A 105 22.37 -2.61 -5.08
N ALA A 106 21.43 -2.87 -4.18
CA ALA A 106 21.70 -3.27 -2.80
C ALA A 106 22.42 -4.62 -2.74
N LEU A 107 21.87 -5.66 -3.38
CA LEU A 107 22.47 -6.99 -3.46
C LEU A 107 23.87 -6.97 -4.11
N GLY A 108 24.05 -6.13 -5.15
CA GLY A 108 25.36 -5.96 -5.77
C GLY A 108 26.38 -5.23 -4.89
N ALA A 109 25.92 -4.28 -4.07
CA ALA A 109 26.78 -3.53 -3.17
C ALA A 109 27.27 -4.37 -1.98
N LEU A 110 26.41 -5.27 -1.48
CA LEU A 110 26.61 -6.02 -0.25
C LEU A 110 27.08 -7.47 -0.47
N ARG A 111 27.30 -7.88 -1.73
CA ARG A 111 27.69 -9.27 -2.08
C ARG A 111 28.89 -9.81 -1.31
N SER A 112 29.86 -8.97 -1.00
CA SER A 112 31.07 -9.32 -0.26
C SER A 112 31.00 -8.99 1.24
N LEU A 113 29.86 -8.49 1.70
CA LEU A 113 29.65 -8.09 3.08
C LEU A 113 28.63 -9.03 3.72
N SER A 114 28.91 -9.46 4.96
CA SER A 114 28.00 -10.33 5.73
C SER A 114 26.79 -9.54 6.29
N ARG A 115 26.13 -8.78 5.43
CA ARG A 115 24.94 -8.00 5.78
C ARG A 115 23.74 -8.55 5.00
N PRO A 116 22.71 -9.09 5.66
CA PRO A 116 21.55 -9.64 4.99
C PRO A 116 20.76 -8.57 4.25
N VAL A 117 20.22 -8.97 3.09
CA VAL A 117 19.28 -8.17 2.30
C VAL A 117 17.97 -8.93 2.24
N VAL A 118 16.93 -8.30 2.75
CA VAL A 118 15.53 -8.78 2.66
C VAL A 118 14.83 -7.99 1.58
N LEU A 119 14.21 -8.66 0.64
CA LEU A 119 13.39 -8.05 -0.39
C LEU A 119 11.92 -8.17 -0.02
N ARG A 120 11.10 -7.24 -0.48
CA ARG A 120 9.65 -7.30 -0.38
C ARG A 120 9.03 -7.11 -1.76
N ALA A 121 8.25 -8.09 -2.20
CA ALA A 121 7.46 -7.98 -3.42
C ALA A 121 6.22 -7.10 -3.18
N GLU A 122 5.82 -6.31 -4.19
CA GLU A 122 4.77 -5.28 -4.01
C GLU A 122 3.54 -5.51 -4.89
N GLY A 123 3.47 -6.36 -5.77
CA GLY A 123 2.31 -6.54 -6.63
C GLY A 123 2.24 -7.92 -7.22
N SER A 124 1.07 -8.29 -7.70
CA SER A 124 0.81 -9.53 -8.42
C SER A 124 0.25 -9.29 -9.81
N GLY A 125 0.22 -10.34 -10.64
CA GLY A 125 -0.29 -10.30 -12.00
C GLY A 125 0.56 -9.41 -12.91
N GLU A 126 -0.07 -8.83 -13.92
CA GLU A 126 0.62 -8.05 -14.97
C GLU A 126 1.42 -6.84 -14.46
N THR A 127 1.05 -6.27 -13.31
CA THR A 127 1.73 -5.13 -12.71
C THR A 127 2.73 -5.51 -11.61
N GLY A 128 2.83 -6.81 -11.30
CA GLY A 128 3.69 -7.36 -10.28
C GLY A 128 5.18 -7.33 -10.62
N ASP A 129 6.01 -7.59 -9.62
CA ASP A 129 7.47 -7.61 -9.78
C ASP A 129 7.93 -8.73 -10.71
N CYS A 130 7.30 -9.90 -10.65
CA CYS A 130 7.64 -11.04 -11.52
C CYS A 130 7.31 -10.76 -12.97
N ALA A 131 6.14 -10.18 -13.28
CA ALA A 131 5.78 -9.77 -14.63
C ALA A 131 6.72 -8.67 -15.16
N TRP A 132 7.09 -7.71 -14.31
CA TRP A 132 8.05 -6.69 -14.68
C TRP A 132 9.41 -7.29 -15.07
N HIS A 133 9.88 -8.35 -14.40
CA HIS A 133 11.12 -9.04 -14.77
C HIS A 133 11.07 -9.65 -16.18
N LEU A 134 9.89 -10.06 -16.65
CA LEU A 134 9.73 -10.60 -18.00
C LEU A 134 9.73 -9.51 -19.08
N GLN A 135 9.21 -8.33 -18.76
CA GLN A 135 9.03 -7.22 -19.70
C GLN A 135 10.24 -6.28 -19.79
N ALA A 136 10.98 -6.11 -18.69
CA ALA A 136 12.08 -5.15 -18.62
C ALA A 136 13.32 -5.64 -19.36
N ARG A 137 14.02 -4.73 -20.08
CA ARG A 137 15.24 -5.02 -20.87
C ARG A 137 16.30 -5.81 -20.09
N PHE A 138 16.47 -5.56 -18.79
CA PHE A 138 17.43 -6.22 -17.91
C PHE A 138 16.75 -7.08 -16.84
N GLY A 139 15.46 -7.32 -16.98
CA GLY A 139 14.64 -8.03 -16.00
C GLY A 139 15.18 -9.40 -15.61
N PRO A 140 15.57 -10.30 -16.54
CA PRO A 140 16.16 -11.60 -16.17
C PRO A 140 17.44 -11.50 -15.31
N ARG A 141 18.31 -10.53 -15.60
CA ARG A 141 19.53 -10.29 -14.79
C ARG A 141 19.19 -9.75 -13.40
N ILE A 142 18.18 -8.91 -13.31
CA ILE A 142 17.69 -8.36 -12.03
C ILE A 142 17.06 -9.48 -11.22
N ARG A 143 16.19 -10.32 -11.82
CA ARG A 143 15.61 -11.51 -11.18
C ARG A 143 16.70 -12.43 -10.62
N GLN A 144 17.67 -12.84 -11.45
CA GLN A 144 18.78 -13.71 -11.03
C GLN A 144 19.53 -13.15 -9.82
N ARG A 145 19.71 -11.82 -9.74
CA ARG A 145 20.34 -11.20 -8.57
C ARG A 145 19.38 -11.17 -7.39
N CYS A 146 18.09 -10.86 -7.58
CA CYS A 146 17.11 -10.90 -6.50
C CYS A 146 17.01 -12.29 -5.85
N GLN A 147 17.18 -13.37 -6.60
CA GLN A 147 17.23 -14.75 -6.09
C GLN A 147 18.40 -15.01 -5.13
N THR A 148 19.38 -14.10 -5.03
CA THR A 148 20.50 -14.21 -4.06
C THR A 148 20.20 -13.52 -2.72
N ALA A 149 19.01 -12.97 -2.51
CA ALA A 149 18.60 -12.36 -1.26
C ALA A 149 18.50 -13.39 -0.13
N GLN A 150 18.71 -12.99 1.11
CA GLN A 150 18.59 -13.87 2.26
C GLN A 150 17.13 -14.22 2.57
N ALA A 151 16.21 -13.29 2.29
CA ALA A 151 14.78 -13.53 2.40
C ALA A 151 14.01 -12.66 1.39
N VAL A 152 12.80 -13.14 1.01
CA VAL A 152 11.85 -12.39 0.18
C VAL A 152 10.50 -12.43 0.87
N VAL A 153 9.99 -11.28 1.27
CA VAL A 153 8.66 -11.14 1.85
C VAL A 153 7.61 -11.09 0.74
N ALA A 154 6.63 -11.97 0.84
CA ALA A 154 5.47 -12.04 -0.05
C ALA A 154 4.20 -11.60 0.71
N PRO A 155 3.58 -10.46 0.35
CA PRO A 155 2.38 -9.95 1.03
C PRO A 155 1.09 -10.74 0.73
N SER A 156 1.11 -11.69 -0.21
CA SER A 156 -0.06 -12.53 -0.53
C SER A 156 0.36 -13.91 -1.03
N ASP A 157 -0.57 -14.89 -0.96
CA ASP A 157 -0.32 -16.23 -1.48
C ASP A 157 -0.10 -16.21 -2.99
N ASP A 158 -0.80 -15.34 -3.72
CA ASP A 158 -0.63 -15.16 -5.17
C ASP A 158 0.80 -14.68 -5.47
N ILE A 159 1.31 -13.71 -4.70
CA ILE A 159 2.71 -13.24 -4.85
C ILE A 159 3.71 -14.33 -4.48
N ALA A 160 3.45 -15.12 -3.43
CA ALA A 160 4.32 -16.24 -3.06
C ALA A 160 4.37 -17.29 -4.17
N ALA A 161 3.22 -17.63 -4.77
CA ALA A 161 3.14 -18.54 -5.90
C ALA A 161 3.87 -18.01 -7.15
N GLU A 162 3.73 -16.72 -7.46
CA GLU A 162 4.45 -16.08 -8.56
C GLU A 162 5.98 -16.09 -8.34
N LEU A 163 6.44 -15.86 -7.11
CA LEU A 163 7.87 -15.95 -6.77
C LEU A 163 8.38 -17.39 -6.96
N GLN A 164 7.63 -18.40 -6.52
CA GLN A 164 7.98 -19.81 -6.74
C GLN A 164 8.02 -20.15 -8.23
N ALA A 165 7.03 -19.72 -9.01
CA ALA A 165 7.01 -19.89 -10.46
C ALA A 165 8.15 -19.14 -11.17
N ALA A 166 8.65 -18.05 -10.58
CA ALA A 166 9.83 -17.33 -11.04
C ALA A 166 11.16 -17.88 -10.49
N GLU A 167 11.16 -19.12 -9.96
CA GLU A 167 12.32 -19.89 -9.49
C GLU A 167 13.06 -19.26 -8.29
N PHE A 168 12.35 -18.50 -7.45
CA PHE A 168 12.88 -18.13 -6.14
C PHE A 168 12.86 -19.35 -5.22
N ASN A 169 13.91 -19.52 -4.39
CA ASN A 169 13.97 -20.64 -3.45
C ASN A 169 12.82 -20.56 -2.42
N PRO A 170 11.96 -21.58 -2.30
CA PRO A 170 10.82 -21.55 -1.37
C PRO A 170 11.22 -21.29 0.09
N GLN A 171 12.42 -21.69 0.51
CA GLN A 171 12.91 -21.47 1.88
C GLN A 171 13.26 -20.01 2.16
N GLN A 172 13.42 -19.20 1.13
CA GLN A 172 13.68 -17.76 1.26
C GLN A 172 12.38 -16.93 1.18
N ILE A 173 11.25 -17.54 0.80
CA ILE A 173 9.96 -16.86 0.67
C ILE A 173 9.24 -16.88 2.02
N HIS A 174 9.06 -15.71 2.61
CA HIS A 174 8.36 -15.53 3.87
C HIS A 174 7.02 -14.85 3.62
N ARG A 175 5.95 -15.52 4.02
CA ARG A 175 4.59 -14.96 3.96
C ARG A 175 4.40 -13.99 5.12
N ILE A 176 4.28 -12.70 4.81
CA ILE A 176 3.91 -11.65 5.78
C ILE A 176 2.86 -10.77 5.12
N ASP A 177 1.61 -10.92 5.56
CA ASP A 177 0.48 -10.17 5.03
C ASP A 177 0.62 -8.67 5.29
N ASN A 178 0.02 -7.84 4.42
CA ASN A 178 -0.11 -6.42 4.71
C ASN A 178 -0.99 -6.22 5.94
N GLY A 179 -0.57 -5.29 6.79
CA GLY A 179 -1.33 -4.83 7.93
C GLY A 179 -1.60 -3.33 7.85
N VAL A 180 -2.70 -2.91 8.47
CA VAL A 180 -3.09 -1.50 8.59
C VAL A 180 -3.32 -1.14 10.05
N PRO A 181 -3.17 0.15 10.44
CA PRO A 181 -3.58 0.60 11.75
C PRO A 181 -5.06 0.28 11.99
N VAL A 182 -5.37 -0.22 13.17
CA VAL A 182 -6.77 -0.39 13.61
C VAL A 182 -7.09 0.78 14.55
N PRO A 183 -7.84 1.78 14.08
CA PRO A 183 -8.10 2.96 14.87
C PRO A 183 -9.06 2.65 16.03
N ASP A 184 -8.88 3.33 17.15
CA ASP A 184 -9.87 3.35 18.23
C ASP A 184 -11.03 4.25 17.82
N LEU A 185 -12.17 3.65 17.45
CA LEU A 185 -13.32 4.38 16.93
C LEU A 185 -13.95 5.33 17.95
N ASP A 186 -13.81 5.06 19.25
CA ASP A 186 -14.34 5.90 20.32
C ASP A 186 -13.55 7.22 20.45
N GLN A 187 -12.35 7.27 19.91
CA GLN A 187 -11.50 8.48 19.90
C GLN A 187 -11.59 9.26 18.59
N LEU A 188 -12.32 8.75 17.59
CA LEU A 188 -12.48 9.41 16.31
C LEU A 188 -13.74 10.28 16.26
N PRO A 189 -13.73 11.34 15.43
CA PRO A 189 -14.94 12.10 15.18
C PRO A 189 -16.02 11.21 14.55
N ASN A 190 -17.28 11.52 14.84
CA ASN A 190 -18.38 10.81 14.20
C ASN A 190 -18.54 11.22 12.72
N CYS A 191 -19.35 10.46 11.96
CA CYS A 191 -19.55 10.70 10.53
C CYS A 191 -19.95 12.16 10.20
N ALA A 192 -20.82 12.79 11.00
CA ALA A 192 -21.26 14.15 10.75
C ALA A 192 -20.16 15.20 11.02
N GLU A 193 -19.31 14.95 12.00
CA GLU A 193 -18.14 15.78 12.32
C GLU A 193 -17.07 15.66 11.23
N SER A 194 -16.74 14.43 10.81
CA SER A 194 -15.80 14.19 9.71
C SER A 194 -16.29 14.84 8.40
N ARG A 195 -17.58 14.73 8.06
CA ARG A 195 -18.15 15.41 6.87
C ARG A 195 -18.02 16.92 6.93
N ARG A 196 -18.21 17.52 8.10
CA ARG A 196 -18.03 18.98 8.27
C ARG A 196 -16.58 19.38 8.10
N ALA A 197 -15.67 18.71 8.79
CA ALA A 197 -14.23 19.00 8.72
C ALA A 197 -13.70 18.85 7.29
N LEU A 198 -14.10 17.80 6.57
CA LEU A 198 -13.73 17.59 5.18
C LEU A 198 -14.28 18.68 4.25
N ALA A 199 -15.53 19.10 4.44
CA ALA A 199 -16.16 20.16 3.65
C ALA A 199 -15.52 21.53 3.91
N ASP A 200 -15.08 21.80 5.14
CA ASP A 200 -14.35 23.04 5.48
C ASP A 200 -12.98 23.10 4.80
N GLY A 201 -12.29 21.94 4.70
CA GLY A 201 -11.00 21.83 4.02
C GLY A 201 -11.11 21.76 2.49
N ASN A 202 -12.15 21.14 1.96
CA ASN A 202 -12.37 20.97 0.53
C ASN A 202 -13.87 20.98 0.18
N ARG A 203 -14.31 22.05 -0.51
CA ARG A 203 -15.74 22.21 -0.90
C ARG A 203 -16.29 21.10 -1.79
N ASP A 204 -15.45 20.40 -2.53
CA ASP A 204 -15.84 19.25 -3.37
C ASP A 204 -16.34 18.07 -2.51
N LEU A 205 -15.95 18.02 -1.24
CA LEU A 205 -16.42 17.01 -0.28
C LEU A 205 -17.67 17.44 0.51
N GLN A 206 -18.26 18.57 0.18
CA GLN A 206 -19.50 19.00 0.79
C GLN A 206 -20.66 18.09 0.40
N VAL A 207 -21.41 17.60 1.40
CA VAL A 207 -22.56 16.72 1.20
C VAL A 207 -23.79 17.25 1.96
N LYS A 208 -24.97 16.99 1.41
CA LYS A 208 -26.21 17.28 2.13
C LYS A 208 -26.40 16.29 3.29
N PRO A 209 -27.09 16.70 4.36
CA PRO A 209 -27.49 15.78 5.42
C PRO A 209 -28.19 14.53 4.82
N ASN A 210 -27.85 13.35 5.32
CA ASN A 210 -28.40 12.06 4.90
C ASN A 210 -28.16 11.66 3.43
N ALA A 211 -27.35 12.40 2.67
CA ALA A 211 -26.94 11.97 1.34
C ALA A 211 -25.95 10.80 1.46
N PRO A 212 -26.19 9.67 0.76
CA PRO A 212 -25.21 8.59 0.74
C PRO A 212 -23.88 9.03 0.13
N VAL A 213 -22.77 8.66 0.78
CA VAL A 213 -21.42 8.90 0.31
C VAL A 213 -20.77 7.56 0.00
N VAL A 214 -20.39 7.37 -1.25
CA VAL A 214 -19.58 6.23 -1.70
C VAL A 214 -18.16 6.69 -1.95
N LEU A 215 -17.21 5.99 -1.36
CA LEU A 215 -15.79 6.34 -1.38
C LEU A 215 -14.97 5.28 -2.12
N TYR A 216 -14.07 5.72 -2.96
CA TYR A 216 -12.91 4.99 -3.44
C TYR A 216 -11.65 5.73 -3.01
N THR A 217 -10.65 5.02 -2.51
CA THR A 217 -9.31 5.57 -2.28
C THR A 217 -8.26 4.73 -2.98
N GLY A 218 -7.33 5.40 -3.67
CA GLY A 218 -6.23 4.73 -4.35
C GLY A 218 -5.81 5.39 -5.66
N ARG A 219 -4.85 4.78 -6.33
CA ARG A 219 -4.34 5.31 -7.60
C ARG A 219 -5.41 5.30 -8.69
N LEU A 220 -5.58 6.41 -9.38
CA LEU A 220 -6.50 6.52 -10.53
C LEU A 220 -5.86 5.88 -11.77
N HIS A 221 -6.07 4.57 -11.92
CA HIS A 221 -5.50 3.75 -12.99
C HIS A 221 -6.55 2.77 -13.54
N GLU A 222 -6.47 2.43 -14.82
CA GLU A 222 -7.43 1.55 -15.51
C GLU A 222 -7.60 0.19 -14.82
N ALA A 223 -6.49 -0.42 -14.37
CA ALA A 223 -6.53 -1.70 -13.66
C ALA A 223 -7.36 -1.69 -12.36
N LYS A 224 -7.75 -0.50 -11.87
CA LYS A 224 -8.59 -0.33 -10.68
C LYS A 224 -10.10 -0.36 -10.99
N GLY A 225 -10.51 -0.58 -12.24
CA GLY A 225 -11.92 -0.73 -12.62
C GLY A 225 -12.77 0.53 -12.44
N LEU A 226 -12.14 1.71 -12.38
CA LEU A 226 -12.79 2.97 -12.05
C LEU A 226 -13.77 3.45 -13.13
N PHE A 227 -13.53 3.08 -14.38
CA PHE A 227 -14.46 3.37 -15.49
C PHE A 227 -15.79 2.63 -15.31
N ASP A 228 -15.76 1.40 -14.76
CA ASP A 228 -16.98 0.65 -14.46
C ASP A 228 -17.73 1.29 -13.29
N LEU A 229 -17.01 1.81 -12.28
CA LEU A 229 -17.61 2.53 -11.17
C LEU A 229 -18.33 3.80 -11.65
N VAL A 230 -17.69 4.58 -12.53
CA VAL A 230 -18.31 5.78 -13.13
C VAL A 230 -19.56 5.40 -13.95
N ARG A 231 -19.50 4.32 -14.74
CA ARG A 231 -20.66 3.82 -15.52
C ARG A 231 -21.80 3.25 -14.66
N ALA A 232 -21.47 2.69 -13.50
CA ALA A 232 -22.44 2.17 -12.55
C ALA A 232 -23.18 3.28 -11.78
N TRP A 233 -22.55 4.44 -11.62
CA TRP A 233 -23.02 5.52 -10.78
C TRP A 233 -24.40 6.08 -11.14
N PRO A 234 -24.80 6.24 -12.43
CA PRO A 234 -26.13 6.67 -12.81
C PRO A 234 -27.26 5.79 -12.23
N GLN A 235 -27.03 4.49 -12.02
CA GLN A 235 -28.04 3.59 -11.44
C GLN A 235 -28.23 3.89 -9.94
N VAL A 236 -27.15 4.22 -9.22
CA VAL A 236 -27.22 4.66 -7.82
C VAL A 236 -27.98 5.98 -7.71
N LEU A 237 -27.69 6.95 -8.60
CA LEU A 237 -28.35 8.26 -8.61
C LEU A 237 -29.87 8.19 -8.92
N LYS A 238 -30.32 7.21 -9.69
CA LYS A 238 -31.77 6.98 -9.90
C LYS A 238 -32.49 6.70 -8.58
N ARG A 239 -31.81 6.06 -7.62
CA ARG A 239 -32.38 5.72 -6.32
C ARG A 239 -32.12 6.82 -5.27
N TRP A 240 -30.95 7.41 -5.31
CA TRP A 240 -30.56 8.52 -4.42
C TRP A 240 -29.96 9.68 -5.22
N PRO A 241 -30.77 10.61 -5.71
CA PRO A 241 -30.29 11.73 -6.53
C PRO A 241 -29.27 12.64 -5.82
N GLN A 242 -29.21 12.58 -4.50
CA GLN A 242 -28.27 13.37 -3.70
C GLN A 242 -26.99 12.63 -3.34
N ALA A 243 -26.85 11.35 -3.70
CA ALA A 243 -25.64 10.56 -3.41
C ALA A 243 -24.39 11.21 -4.00
N ARG A 244 -23.26 10.99 -3.34
CA ARG A 244 -21.96 11.49 -3.76
C ARG A 244 -20.98 10.34 -3.93
N LEU A 245 -20.23 10.37 -5.02
CA LEU A 245 -19.10 9.49 -5.26
C LEU A 245 -17.80 10.29 -5.11
N TRP A 246 -17.00 9.94 -4.11
CA TRP A 246 -15.67 10.49 -3.90
C TRP A 246 -14.62 9.50 -4.39
N MET A 247 -13.87 9.87 -5.41
CA MET A 247 -12.77 9.07 -5.95
C MET A 247 -11.46 9.77 -5.59
N VAL A 248 -10.92 9.40 -4.44
CA VAL A 248 -9.75 10.03 -3.80
C VAL A 248 -8.47 9.37 -4.27
N GLY A 249 -7.56 10.19 -4.79
CA GLY A 249 -6.26 9.79 -5.29
C GLY A 249 -5.87 10.49 -6.57
N GLU A 250 -4.70 10.14 -7.08
CA GLU A 250 -4.14 10.64 -8.33
C GLU A 250 -3.72 9.50 -9.24
N GLY A 251 -3.59 9.79 -10.53
CA GLY A 251 -3.10 8.81 -11.50
C GLY A 251 -3.42 9.15 -12.94
N PRO A 252 -2.87 8.38 -13.89
CA PRO A 252 -2.97 8.68 -15.32
C PRO A 252 -4.41 8.64 -15.87
N ALA A 253 -5.33 7.93 -15.19
CA ALA A 253 -6.73 7.84 -15.62
C ALA A 253 -7.61 9.03 -15.16
N GLY A 254 -7.11 9.94 -14.29
CA GLY A 254 -7.92 10.98 -13.68
C GLY A 254 -8.65 11.86 -14.68
N GLN A 255 -7.96 12.36 -15.72
CA GLN A 255 -8.58 13.19 -16.76
C GLN A 255 -9.66 12.42 -17.55
N ALA A 256 -9.36 11.19 -17.96
CA ALA A 256 -10.30 10.36 -18.73
C ALA A 256 -11.54 9.98 -17.90
N LEU A 257 -11.39 9.75 -16.60
CA LEU A 257 -12.50 9.52 -15.67
C LEU A 257 -13.38 10.76 -15.54
N TRP A 258 -12.78 11.94 -15.45
CA TRP A 258 -13.53 13.19 -15.41
C TRP A 258 -14.27 13.48 -16.71
N ASP A 259 -13.67 13.17 -17.86
CA ASP A 259 -14.32 13.34 -19.16
C ASP A 259 -15.49 12.37 -19.33
N LEU A 260 -15.36 11.11 -18.91
CA LEU A 260 -16.47 10.16 -18.84
C LEU A 260 -17.58 10.64 -17.88
N ALA A 261 -17.21 11.20 -16.74
CA ALA A 261 -18.19 11.75 -15.81
C ALA A 261 -18.99 12.93 -16.41
N LYS A 262 -18.36 13.78 -17.24
CA LYS A 262 -19.06 14.84 -17.98
C LYS A 262 -20.00 14.25 -19.06
N GLU A 263 -19.53 13.27 -19.80
CA GLU A 263 -20.34 12.58 -20.83
C GLU A 263 -21.61 11.98 -20.23
N LEU A 264 -21.52 11.43 -19.03
CA LEU A 264 -22.62 10.84 -18.29
C LEU A 264 -23.41 11.86 -17.42
N HIS A 265 -23.11 13.15 -17.52
CA HIS A 265 -23.75 14.22 -16.76
C HIS A 265 -23.67 14.04 -15.23
N LEU A 266 -22.52 13.59 -14.72
CA LEU A 266 -22.31 13.29 -13.29
C LEU A 266 -21.65 14.45 -12.52
N GLN A 267 -21.45 15.62 -13.15
CA GLN A 267 -20.91 16.79 -12.48
C GLN A 267 -21.80 17.16 -11.27
N GLY A 268 -21.19 17.38 -10.12
CA GLY A 268 -21.91 17.62 -8.86
C GLY A 268 -22.40 16.36 -8.14
N ALA A 269 -22.16 15.15 -8.70
CA ALA A 269 -22.43 13.88 -8.03
C ALA A 269 -21.18 13.00 -7.91
N LEU A 270 -20.16 13.23 -8.75
CA LEU A 270 -18.87 12.58 -8.73
C LEU A 270 -17.77 13.64 -8.55
N PHE A 271 -16.80 13.36 -7.66
CA PHE A 271 -15.73 14.26 -7.31
C PHE A 271 -14.38 13.55 -7.32
N LEU A 272 -13.34 14.25 -7.79
CA LEU A 272 -11.94 13.82 -7.82
C LEU A 272 -11.12 14.82 -6.98
N PRO A 273 -11.17 14.74 -5.63
CA PRO A 273 -10.62 15.76 -4.75
C PRO A 273 -9.08 15.73 -4.62
N GLY A 274 -8.40 14.86 -5.37
CA GLY A 274 -6.95 14.66 -5.28
C GLY A 274 -6.56 13.58 -4.28
N ALA A 275 -5.26 13.51 -3.96
CA ALA A 275 -4.71 12.56 -3.00
C ALA A 275 -4.73 13.13 -1.58
N TYR A 276 -4.86 12.23 -0.60
CA TYR A 276 -4.81 12.52 0.83
C TYR A 276 -3.77 11.62 1.49
N ASP A 277 -2.98 12.18 2.40
CA ASP A 277 -1.97 11.43 3.16
C ASP A 277 -2.61 10.48 4.17
N GLU A 278 -3.71 10.91 4.79
CA GLU A 278 -4.49 10.09 5.72
C GLU A 278 -5.95 10.02 5.24
N VAL A 279 -6.50 8.83 5.23
CA VAL A 279 -7.84 8.57 4.66
C VAL A 279 -8.90 8.26 5.71
N ILE A 280 -8.53 8.26 6.99
CA ILE A 280 -9.43 7.84 8.06
C ILE A 280 -10.69 8.70 8.14
N ASP A 281 -10.58 10.02 8.05
CA ASP A 281 -11.74 10.92 8.10
C ASP A 281 -12.67 10.72 6.89
N LEU A 282 -12.09 10.42 5.71
CA LEU A 282 -12.86 10.08 4.51
C LEU A 282 -13.63 8.77 4.69
N LEU A 283 -13.02 7.76 5.31
CA LEU A 283 -13.63 6.47 5.59
C LEU A 283 -14.76 6.58 6.62
N ILE A 284 -14.54 7.36 7.69
CA ILE A 284 -15.58 7.63 8.70
C ILE A 284 -16.76 8.46 8.11
N ALA A 285 -16.47 9.37 7.18
CA ALA A 285 -17.48 10.18 6.49
C ALA A 285 -18.29 9.41 5.45
N ALA A 286 -17.78 8.26 4.96
CA ALA A 286 -18.42 7.47 3.92
C ALA A 286 -19.44 6.47 4.49
N ASP A 287 -20.51 6.22 3.73
CA ASP A 287 -21.48 5.16 4.02
C ASP A 287 -21.07 3.83 3.40
N LEU A 288 -20.20 3.88 2.37
CA LEU A 288 -19.76 2.71 1.63
C LEU A 288 -18.40 2.97 1.00
N PHE A 289 -17.48 2.01 1.15
CA PHE A 289 -16.23 1.95 0.40
C PHE A 289 -16.36 0.97 -0.77
N VAL A 290 -15.80 1.33 -1.94
CA VAL A 290 -15.87 0.50 -3.15
C VAL A 290 -14.49 0.27 -3.74
N LEU A 291 -14.14 -1.01 -3.99
CA LEU A 291 -12.90 -1.41 -4.67
C LEU A 291 -13.22 -2.26 -5.92
N PRO A 292 -13.37 -1.66 -7.12
CA PRO A 292 -13.76 -2.38 -8.33
C PRO A 292 -12.58 -2.96 -9.13
N SER A 293 -11.41 -3.11 -8.51
CA SER A 293 -10.15 -3.50 -9.16
C SER A 293 -10.22 -4.81 -9.92
N TYR A 294 -9.57 -4.88 -11.09
CA TYR A 294 -9.38 -6.12 -11.84
C TYR A 294 -8.25 -6.98 -11.26
N HIS A 295 -7.23 -6.33 -10.69
CA HIS A 295 -6.05 -6.99 -10.12
C HIS A 295 -5.59 -6.26 -8.84
N GLU A 296 -5.27 -7.04 -7.81
CA GLU A 296 -4.64 -6.60 -6.56
C GLU A 296 -3.63 -7.64 -6.08
N GLY A 297 -2.60 -7.19 -5.37
CA GLY A 297 -1.75 -8.09 -4.58
C GLY A 297 -2.39 -8.36 -3.22
N MET A 298 -2.54 -7.30 -2.43
CA MET A 298 -3.34 -7.21 -1.21
C MET A 298 -3.67 -5.73 -0.99
N SER A 299 -4.94 -5.37 -1.08
CA SER A 299 -5.37 -3.97 -1.08
C SER A 299 -5.29 -3.34 0.29
N ILE A 300 -4.41 -2.36 0.46
CA ILE A 300 -4.29 -1.54 1.68
C ILE A 300 -5.58 -0.73 1.89
N SER A 301 -6.13 -0.12 0.84
CA SER A 301 -7.33 0.71 0.97
C SER A 301 -8.57 -0.10 1.38
N LEU A 302 -8.68 -1.36 0.94
CA LEU A 302 -9.74 -2.25 1.40
C LEU A 302 -9.55 -2.63 2.88
N LEU A 303 -8.32 -2.92 3.29
CA LEU A 303 -7.99 -3.17 4.69
C LEU A 303 -8.28 -1.95 5.57
N GLU A 304 -7.94 -0.75 5.12
CA GLU A 304 -8.24 0.52 5.83
C GLU A 304 -9.74 0.74 5.99
N ALA A 305 -10.53 0.49 4.94
CA ALA A 305 -11.99 0.58 5.00
C ALA A 305 -12.59 -0.45 5.96
N MET A 306 -12.09 -1.69 5.95
CA MET A 306 -12.50 -2.71 6.92
C MET A 306 -12.10 -2.33 8.35
N ALA A 307 -10.89 -1.83 8.56
CA ALA A 307 -10.38 -1.41 9.88
C ALA A 307 -11.16 -0.25 10.48
N SER A 308 -11.65 0.68 9.66
CA SER A 308 -12.49 1.80 10.09
C SER A 308 -13.96 1.43 10.31
N GLY A 309 -14.36 0.18 10.04
CA GLY A 309 -15.75 -0.25 10.15
C GLY A 309 -16.65 0.32 9.05
N THR A 310 -16.10 0.79 7.94
CA THR A 310 -16.86 1.25 6.77
C THR A 310 -17.36 0.04 5.98
N PRO A 311 -18.67 -0.05 5.64
CA PRO A 311 -19.19 -1.10 4.77
C PRO A 311 -18.43 -1.18 3.44
N VAL A 312 -18.21 -2.39 2.91
CA VAL A 312 -17.37 -2.57 1.71
C VAL A 312 -18.08 -3.32 0.59
N VAL A 313 -17.84 -2.88 -0.65
CA VAL A 313 -18.12 -3.61 -1.88
C VAL A 313 -16.82 -3.77 -2.65
N ALA A 314 -16.42 -4.98 -3.01
CA ALA A 314 -15.19 -5.23 -3.74
C ALA A 314 -15.43 -6.18 -4.91
N SER A 315 -14.54 -6.13 -5.91
CA SER A 315 -14.56 -7.11 -7.01
C SER A 315 -14.18 -8.51 -6.51
N ASP A 316 -14.81 -9.53 -7.08
CA ASP A 316 -14.63 -10.95 -6.74
C ASP A 316 -13.35 -11.54 -7.38
N ILE A 317 -12.20 -11.05 -6.94
CA ILE A 317 -10.85 -11.53 -7.31
C ILE A 317 -10.19 -12.25 -6.13
N SER A 318 -9.19 -13.09 -6.40
CA SER A 318 -8.46 -13.90 -5.39
C SER A 318 -8.02 -13.06 -4.19
N ALA A 319 -7.35 -11.94 -4.43
CA ALA A 319 -6.86 -11.05 -3.38
C ALA A 319 -7.97 -10.50 -2.48
N ASN A 320 -9.12 -10.12 -3.06
CA ASN A 320 -10.24 -9.58 -2.30
C ASN A 320 -11.02 -10.66 -1.54
N ARG A 321 -11.16 -11.89 -2.12
CA ARG A 321 -11.75 -13.04 -1.41
C ARG A 321 -10.98 -13.40 -0.15
N LYS A 322 -9.67 -13.21 -0.14
CA LYS A 322 -8.84 -13.42 1.05
C LYS A 322 -9.25 -12.47 2.19
N LEU A 323 -9.61 -11.24 1.88
CA LEU A 323 -9.99 -10.22 2.86
C LEU A 323 -11.48 -10.28 3.19
N VAL A 324 -12.34 -10.37 2.18
CA VAL A 324 -13.80 -10.24 2.28
C VAL A 324 -14.47 -11.58 1.93
N GLN A 325 -15.12 -12.18 2.89
CA GLN A 325 -16.07 -13.26 2.68
C GLN A 325 -17.43 -12.65 2.33
N HIS A 326 -17.99 -13.04 1.17
CA HIS A 326 -19.23 -12.48 0.64
C HIS A 326 -20.39 -12.68 1.61
N ARG A 327 -21.13 -11.61 1.93
CA ARG A 327 -22.26 -11.55 2.87
C ARG A 327 -21.92 -11.83 4.33
N GLU A 328 -20.64 -11.79 4.68
CA GLU A 328 -20.17 -11.87 6.07
C GLU A 328 -19.33 -10.64 6.43
N HIS A 329 -18.45 -10.20 5.51
CA HIS A 329 -17.60 -9.04 5.69
C HIS A 329 -17.98 -7.87 4.75
N GLY A 330 -18.88 -8.10 3.78
CA GLY A 330 -19.29 -7.17 2.76
C GLY A 330 -19.82 -7.87 1.51
N LEU A 331 -19.92 -7.17 0.40
CA LEU A 331 -20.37 -7.77 -0.87
C LEU A 331 -19.22 -7.85 -1.88
N LEU A 332 -19.12 -9.01 -2.52
CA LEU A 332 -18.28 -9.22 -3.70
C LEU A 332 -19.15 -9.23 -4.95
N PHE A 333 -18.66 -8.62 -6.04
CA PHE A 333 -19.32 -8.61 -7.34
C PHE A 333 -18.35 -9.05 -8.44
N ARG A 334 -18.87 -9.57 -9.56
CA ARG A 334 -18.04 -10.02 -10.70
C ARG A 334 -17.25 -8.85 -11.30
N PRO A 335 -15.92 -8.94 -11.41
CA PRO A 335 -15.09 -7.90 -12.03
C PRO A 335 -15.60 -7.57 -13.45
N GLY A 336 -15.65 -6.28 -13.81
CA GLY A 336 -16.13 -5.80 -15.09
C GLY A 336 -17.67 -5.77 -15.24
N SER A 337 -18.42 -6.23 -14.24
CA SER A 337 -19.88 -6.13 -14.26
C SER A 337 -20.35 -4.79 -13.69
N VAL A 338 -20.67 -3.85 -14.57
CA VAL A 338 -21.24 -2.54 -14.20
C VAL A 338 -22.56 -2.69 -13.46
N GLU A 339 -23.44 -3.57 -13.92
CA GLU A 339 -24.75 -3.86 -13.32
C GLU A 339 -24.57 -4.53 -11.96
N GLY A 340 -23.64 -5.50 -11.84
CA GLY A 340 -23.35 -6.17 -10.58
C GLY A 340 -22.78 -5.22 -9.54
N LEU A 341 -21.91 -4.30 -9.96
CA LEU A 341 -21.34 -3.26 -9.09
C LEU A 341 -22.45 -2.30 -8.61
N ALA A 342 -23.30 -1.81 -9.52
CA ALA A 342 -24.42 -0.94 -9.16
C ALA A 342 -25.38 -1.63 -8.18
N ALA A 343 -25.76 -2.88 -8.46
CA ALA A 343 -26.66 -3.65 -7.59
C ALA A 343 -26.05 -3.89 -6.20
N ALA A 344 -24.74 -4.17 -6.11
CA ALA A 344 -24.06 -4.34 -4.83
C ALA A 344 -24.01 -3.04 -4.01
N MET A 345 -23.70 -1.90 -4.64
CA MET A 345 -23.75 -0.58 -3.99
C MET A 345 -25.15 -0.24 -3.49
N ILE A 346 -26.15 -0.39 -4.35
CA ILE A 346 -27.56 -0.12 -4.01
C ILE A 346 -27.97 -0.98 -2.81
N ARG A 347 -27.70 -2.28 -2.84
CA ARG A 347 -28.04 -3.20 -1.75
C ARG A 347 -27.41 -2.79 -0.41
N GLN A 348 -26.12 -2.40 -0.41
CA GLN A 348 -25.42 -1.98 0.82
C GLN A 348 -26.05 -0.71 1.42
N ILE A 349 -26.42 0.25 0.56
CA ILE A 349 -27.02 1.50 1.01
C ILE A 349 -28.47 1.27 1.50
N GLU A 350 -29.26 0.46 0.80
CA GLU A 350 -30.64 0.13 1.19
C GLU A 350 -30.73 -0.63 2.51
N HIS A 351 -29.78 -1.55 2.75
CA HIS A 351 -29.76 -2.39 3.93
C HIS A 351 -28.64 -1.98 4.90
N ALA A 352 -28.61 -0.68 5.24
CA ALA A 352 -27.53 -0.08 6.03
C ALA A 352 -27.28 -0.76 7.39
N ALA A 353 -28.30 -1.32 8.05
CA ALA A 353 -28.14 -2.05 9.30
C ALA A 353 -27.30 -3.34 9.07
N GLN A 354 -27.70 -4.15 8.08
CA GLN A 354 -26.96 -5.36 7.71
C GLN A 354 -25.54 -5.03 7.22
N ALA A 355 -25.38 -3.94 6.47
CA ALA A 355 -24.07 -3.47 6.00
C ALA A 355 -23.13 -3.15 7.16
N ARG A 356 -23.64 -2.50 8.22
CA ARG A 356 -22.87 -2.22 9.45
C ARG A 356 -22.51 -3.49 10.22
N ASP A 357 -23.40 -4.48 10.28
CA ASP A 357 -23.10 -5.77 10.92
C ASP A 357 -21.95 -6.49 10.21
N TRP A 358 -21.96 -6.49 8.87
CA TRP A 358 -20.86 -7.04 8.07
C TRP A 358 -19.56 -6.23 8.24
N ALA A 359 -19.66 -4.91 8.27
CA ALA A 359 -18.50 -4.05 8.50
C ALA A 359 -17.86 -4.28 9.88
N ALA A 360 -18.67 -4.50 10.92
CA ALA A 360 -18.18 -4.86 12.25
C ALA A 360 -17.45 -6.23 12.25
N GLN A 361 -17.93 -7.19 11.47
CA GLN A 361 -17.24 -8.49 11.30
C GLN A 361 -15.94 -8.32 10.50
N ALA A 362 -15.97 -7.52 9.43
CA ALA A 362 -14.81 -7.18 8.62
C ALA A 362 -13.71 -6.51 9.48
N ARG A 363 -14.09 -5.57 10.34
CA ARG A 363 -13.16 -4.92 11.27
C ARG A 363 -12.51 -5.93 12.22
N ARG A 364 -13.29 -6.81 12.87
CA ARG A 364 -12.75 -7.87 13.75
C ARG A 364 -11.74 -8.76 13.01
N ARG A 365 -12.00 -9.07 11.74
CA ARG A 365 -11.07 -9.82 10.91
C ARG A 365 -9.73 -9.08 10.71
N VAL A 366 -9.76 -7.77 10.50
CA VAL A 366 -8.53 -6.97 10.39
C VAL A 366 -7.79 -6.92 11.73
N GLU A 367 -8.49 -6.70 12.83
CA GLU A 367 -7.92 -6.68 14.18
C GLU A 367 -7.16 -7.97 14.50
N THR A 368 -7.71 -9.12 14.12
CA THR A 368 -7.12 -10.42 14.44
C THR A 368 -6.05 -10.90 13.47
N SER A 369 -6.10 -10.49 12.19
CA SER A 369 -5.30 -11.13 11.15
C SER A 369 -4.52 -10.16 10.24
N PHE A 370 -4.86 -8.88 10.23
CA PHE A 370 -4.27 -7.91 9.30
C PHE A 370 -3.95 -6.58 9.99
N SER A 371 -3.68 -6.60 11.29
CA SER A 371 -3.25 -5.40 12.01
C SER A 371 -1.79 -5.05 11.67
N LEU A 372 -1.48 -3.76 11.72
CA LEU A 372 -0.13 -3.26 11.51
C LEU A 372 0.85 -3.83 12.54
N GLU A 373 0.40 -4.00 13.77
CA GLU A 373 1.19 -4.57 14.87
C GLU A 373 1.58 -6.02 14.58
N GLN A 374 0.67 -6.81 14.00
CA GLN A 374 0.98 -8.18 13.60
C GLN A 374 2.02 -8.21 12.48
N MET A 375 1.80 -7.41 11.43
CA MET A 375 2.76 -7.31 10.32
C MET A 375 4.15 -6.91 10.83
N VAL A 376 4.24 -5.97 11.76
CA VAL A 376 5.51 -5.53 12.36
C VAL A 376 6.16 -6.65 13.16
N ARG A 377 5.41 -7.37 14.02
CA ARG A 377 5.94 -8.50 14.78
C ARG A 377 6.53 -9.59 13.88
N GLU A 378 5.85 -9.92 12.79
CA GLU A 378 6.32 -10.94 11.84
C GLU A 378 7.62 -10.50 11.14
N HIS A 379 7.72 -9.22 10.76
CA HIS A 379 8.97 -8.68 10.21
C HIS A 379 10.11 -8.68 11.22
N LEU A 380 9.86 -8.25 12.46
CA LEU A 380 10.88 -8.27 13.50
C LEU A 380 11.38 -9.68 13.80
N SER A 381 10.47 -10.66 13.85
CA SER A 381 10.86 -12.07 14.01
C SER A 381 11.76 -12.56 12.86
N LEU A 382 11.45 -12.19 11.62
CA LEU A 382 12.31 -12.48 10.48
C LEU A 382 13.69 -11.80 10.59
N PHE A 383 13.72 -10.54 11.02
CA PHE A 383 14.97 -9.79 11.17
C PHE A 383 15.87 -10.38 12.28
N GLU A 384 15.28 -10.80 13.39
CA GLU A 384 15.99 -11.49 14.49
C GLU A 384 16.60 -12.82 14.05
N GLN A 385 15.91 -13.59 13.20
CA GLN A 385 16.45 -14.81 12.63
C GLN A 385 17.67 -14.56 11.72
N LEU A 386 17.66 -13.46 10.96
CA LEU A 386 18.72 -13.10 10.04
C LEU A 386 19.89 -12.37 10.70
N CYS A 387 19.62 -11.67 11.79
CA CYS A 387 20.59 -10.91 12.59
C CYS A 387 20.47 -11.29 14.07
N PRO A 388 20.86 -12.51 14.47
CA PRO A 388 20.77 -12.91 15.86
C PRO A 388 21.59 -11.95 16.73
N PRO A 389 21.07 -11.54 17.90
CA PRO A 389 21.78 -10.66 18.79
C PRO A 389 23.15 -11.26 19.13
N THR A 390 24.22 -10.52 18.84
CA THR A 390 25.57 -10.94 19.23
C THR A 390 25.62 -11.06 20.75
N THR A 391 25.59 -12.27 21.24
CA THR A 391 26.01 -12.57 22.62
C THR A 391 27.45 -12.13 22.71
N THR A 392 27.70 -11.05 23.45
CA THR A 392 29.06 -10.66 23.85
C THR A 392 29.66 -11.85 24.60
N GLY A 393 30.40 -12.69 23.87
CA GLY A 393 31.15 -13.77 24.45
C GLY A 393 32.08 -13.20 25.50
N ALA A 394 32.00 -13.75 26.69
CA ALA A 394 32.99 -13.55 27.72
C ALA A 394 34.38 -13.68 27.07
N ARG A 395 35.13 -12.61 27.03
CA ARG A 395 36.57 -12.69 26.78
C ARG A 395 37.12 -13.47 27.95
N ASP A 396 37.33 -14.75 27.77
CA ASP A 396 38.25 -15.51 28.61
C ASP A 396 39.55 -14.70 28.73
N ARG A 397 39.79 -14.15 29.88
CA ARG A 397 41.09 -13.70 30.32
C ARG A 397 41.80 -14.97 30.80
N GLY A 398 42.54 -15.61 29.92
CA GLY A 398 43.60 -16.54 30.20
C GLY A 398 44.92 -15.83 30.00
#